data_52b37d66532686f9811c47a57ebf7c9f
#
_entry.id   52b37d66532686f9811c47a57ebf7c9f
#
_cell.length_a   1.000
_cell.length_b   1.000
_cell.length_c   1.000
_cell.angle_alpha   90.00
_cell.angle_beta   90.00
_cell.angle_gamma   90.00
#
_symmetry.space_group_name_H-M   'P 1'
#
loop_
_entity.id
_entity.type
_entity.pdbx_description
1 polymer ?
#
loop_
_entity_poly.entity_id
_entity_poly.type
_entity_poly.pdbx_seq_one_letter_code
_entity_poly.pdbx_strand_id
1 'polypeptide(L)'
;MDRGYIYLNKKSFLHNLEVLKNLSRKELCLVVKANAYGHGLEWAVKNAKESGIKWFAVASVDEGIQVKKVYEESRVLLLAEPSKSQLENIKENDIDLTVYNESLIDTLIETGDEYNVHLKIDTGMQRLGCPPEKFYDLYKEIVDSDLNLIGICTHFPMADTDETETKKSIELFEKTISDIDSTNMLYM
;
A
#
# COMPACT_ATOMS: atom_id res chain seq x y z
N MET A 1 28.19 22.21 15.22
CA MET A 1 28.40 20.98 16.00
C MET A 1 27.23 20.07 15.69
N ASP A 2 27.49 18.96 15.04
CA ASP A 2 26.48 17.94 14.85
C ASP A 2 26.09 17.35 16.21
N ARG A 3 24.79 17.39 16.54
CA ARG A 3 24.29 16.95 17.84
C ARG A 3 23.99 15.45 17.90
N GLY A 4 24.15 14.75 16.77
CA GLY A 4 23.93 13.33 16.66
C GLY A 4 24.10 12.84 15.22
N TYR A 5 24.25 11.55 15.05
CA TYR A 5 24.28 10.89 13.76
C TYR A 5 23.52 9.57 13.82
N ILE A 6 22.99 9.14 12.69
CA ILE A 6 22.32 7.85 12.53
C ILE A 6 23.25 6.95 11.71
N TYR A 7 23.54 5.78 12.23
CA TYR A 7 24.31 4.76 11.51
C TYR A 7 23.36 3.73 10.88
N LEU A 8 23.36 3.65 9.55
CA LEU A 8 22.55 2.69 8.81
C LEU A 8 23.42 1.51 8.37
N ASN A 9 23.02 0.30 8.78
CA ASN A 9 23.72 -0.92 8.43
C ASN A 9 23.05 -1.61 7.23
N LYS A 10 23.61 -1.41 6.05
CA LYS A 10 23.12 -2.02 4.79
C LYS A 10 23.01 -3.54 4.88
N LYS A 11 24.02 -4.22 5.43
CA LYS A 11 24.05 -5.68 5.51
C LYS A 11 22.88 -6.23 6.35
N SER A 12 22.61 -5.59 7.49
CA SER A 12 21.47 -5.96 8.36
C SER A 12 20.13 -5.68 7.67
N PHE A 13 20.01 -4.55 6.96
CA PHE A 13 18.81 -4.21 6.21
C PHE A 13 18.50 -5.25 5.12
N LEU A 14 19.48 -5.59 4.29
CA LEU A 14 19.33 -6.61 3.23
C LEU A 14 19.01 -7.99 3.81
N HIS A 15 19.68 -8.37 4.91
CA HIS A 15 19.39 -9.62 5.62
C HIS A 15 17.95 -9.68 6.11
N ASN A 16 17.43 -8.61 6.71
CA ASN A 16 16.05 -8.55 7.18
C ASN A 16 15.04 -8.70 6.02
N LEU A 17 15.29 -8.07 4.88
CA LEU A 17 14.45 -8.24 3.69
C LEU A 17 14.44 -9.69 3.21
N GLU A 18 15.61 -10.35 3.18
CA GLU A 18 15.72 -11.75 2.80
C GLU A 18 14.95 -12.67 3.76
N VAL A 19 15.09 -12.46 5.07
CA VAL A 19 14.32 -13.20 6.09
C VAL A 19 12.82 -13.05 5.86
N LEU A 20 12.32 -11.83 5.66
CA LEU A 20 10.90 -11.58 5.42
C LEU A 20 10.40 -12.23 4.11
N LYS A 21 11.18 -12.17 3.03
CA LYS A 21 10.84 -12.85 1.77
C LYS A 21 10.71 -14.36 1.96
N ASN A 22 11.66 -14.96 2.69
CA ASN A 22 11.65 -16.40 2.95
C ASN A 22 10.50 -16.84 3.84
N LEU A 23 10.11 -16.03 4.82
CA LEU A 23 8.98 -16.29 5.71
C LEU A 23 7.63 -16.14 4.99
N SER A 24 7.44 -15.06 4.27
CA SER A 24 6.17 -14.78 3.59
C SER A 24 5.97 -15.65 2.35
N ARG A 25 7.05 -16.00 1.64
CA ARG A 25 7.03 -16.62 0.31
C ARG A 25 6.18 -15.85 -0.71
N LYS A 26 6.05 -14.56 -0.51
CA LYS A 26 5.27 -13.61 -1.31
C LYS A 26 6.12 -12.41 -1.67
N GLU A 27 5.65 -11.61 -2.61
CA GLU A 27 6.27 -10.32 -2.87
C GLU A 27 6.11 -9.42 -1.65
N LEU A 28 7.14 -8.62 -1.38
CA LEU A 28 7.12 -7.65 -0.29
C LEU A 28 6.83 -6.26 -0.83
N CYS A 29 5.92 -5.55 -0.19
CA CYS A 29 5.74 -4.12 -0.34
C CYS A 29 6.45 -3.41 0.82
N LEU A 30 7.54 -2.69 0.54
CA LEU A 30 8.31 -2.00 1.57
C LEU A 30 7.70 -0.63 1.88
N VAL A 31 7.26 -0.43 3.11
CA VAL A 31 6.72 0.86 3.57
C VAL A 31 7.86 1.83 3.85
N VAL A 32 7.96 2.92 3.06
CA VAL A 32 9.04 3.91 3.13
C VAL A 32 8.56 5.33 3.45
N LYS A 33 7.33 5.47 3.93
CA LYS A 33 6.75 6.74 4.36
C LYS A 33 7.58 7.41 5.48
N ALA A 34 7.35 8.71 5.69
CA ALA A 34 8.07 9.52 6.69
C ALA A 34 9.59 9.38 6.56
N ASN A 35 10.09 9.55 5.31
CA ASN A 35 11.51 9.38 4.97
C ASN A 35 12.06 8.00 5.40
N ALA A 36 11.31 6.92 5.09
CA ALA A 36 11.58 5.55 5.55
C ALA A 36 11.72 5.48 7.08
N TYR A 37 10.76 6.09 7.81
CA TYR A 37 10.77 6.20 9.27
C TYR A 37 12.08 6.80 9.82
N GLY A 38 12.65 7.77 9.11
CA GLY A 38 13.89 8.45 9.47
C GLY A 38 15.17 7.76 8.97
N HIS A 39 15.07 6.60 8.31
CA HIS A 39 16.26 5.92 7.76
C HIS A 39 16.75 6.52 6.44
N GLY A 40 15.98 7.42 5.83
CA GLY A 40 16.26 7.98 4.50
C GLY A 40 15.60 7.18 3.37
N LEU A 41 14.60 7.79 2.73
CA LEU A 41 13.81 7.16 1.67
C LEU A 41 14.70 6.68 0.52
N GLU A 42 15.57 7.55 0.02
CA GLU A 42 16.48 7.24 -1.08
C GLU A 42 17.41 6.07 -0.74
N TRP A 43 17.97 6.06 0.47
CA TRP A 43 18.83 4.98 0.95
C TRP A 43 18.05 3.65 1.02
N ALA A 44 16.84 3.66 1.57
CA ALA A 44 16.02 2.47 1.71
C ALA A 44 15.62 1.91 0.34
N VAL A 45 15.14 2.75 -0.58
CA VAL A 45 14.72 2.34 -1.93
C VAL A 45 15.89 1.77 -2.72
N LYS A 46 17.06 2.45 -2.74
CA LYS A 46 18.26 1.97 -3.45
C LYS A 46 18.70 0.58 -2.96
N ASN A 47 18.74 0.38 -1.65
CA ASN A 47 19.17 -0.90 -1.09
C ASN A 47 18.11 -2.00 -1.26
N ALA A 48 16.82 -1.68 -1.15
CA ALA A 48 15.74 -2.62 -1.38
C ALA A 48 15.67 -3.10 -2.84
N LYS A 49 15.91 -2.21 -3.81
CA LYS A 49 16.04 -2.55 -5.24
C LYS A 49 17.09 -3.66 -5.47
N GLU A 50 18.25 -3.57 -4.81
CA GLU A 50 19.30 -4.59 -4.90
C GLU A 50 18.84 -5.98 -4.41
N SER A 51 17.87 -6.03 -3.47
CA SER A 51 17.23 -7.27 -2.99
C SER A 51 16.06 -7.73 -3.87
N GLY A 52 15.80 -7.05 -4.98
CA GLY A 52 14.69 -7.36 -5.89
C GLY A 52 13.32 -6.93 -5.36
N ILE A 53 13.25 -6.02 -4.40
CA ILE A 53 11.99 -5.37 -4.00
C ILE A 53 11.58 -4.40 -5.11
N LYS A 54 10.34 -4.52 -5.56
CA LYS A 54 9.76 -3.66 -6.61
C LYS A 54 8.60 -2.80 -6.09
N TRP A 55 8.00 -3.16 -4.97
CA TRP A 55 6.88 -2.51 -4.38
C TRP A 55 7.26 -1.64 -3.20
N PHE A 56 6.73 -0.42 -3.16
CA PHE A 56 6.93 0.53 -2.09
C PHE A 56 5.61 1.17 -1.70
N ALA A 57 5.38 1.40 -0.40
CA ALA A 57 4.21 2.12 0.07
C ALA A 57 4.61 3.41 0.79
N VAL A 58 3.88 4.47 0.51
CA VAL A 58 4.15 5.83 0.97
C VAL A 58 2.91 6.48 1.57
N ALA A 59 3.06 7.60 2.28
CA ALA A 59 1.95 8.34 2.86
C ALA A 59 1.62 9.65 2.11
N SER A 60 2.45 10.07 1.15
CA SER A 60 2.19 11.26 0.34
C SER A 60 2.59 11.05 -1.11
N VAL A 61 1.97 11.83 -2.00
CA VAL A 61 2.29 11.82 -3.43
C VAL A 61 3.75 12.22 -3.66
N ASP A 62 4.26 13.19 -2.92
CA ASP A 62 5.66 13.64 -3.02
C ASP A 62 6.66 12.53 -2.68
N GLU A 63 6.38 11.72 -1.66
CA GLU A 63 7.19 10.54 -1.34
C GLU A 63 7.13 9.52 -2.48
N GLY A 64 5.96 9.30 -3.08
CA GLY A 64 5.79 8.43 -4.24
C GLY A 64 6.63 8.87 -5.43
N ILE A 65 6.59 10.14 -5.76
CA ILE A 65 7.41 10.76 -6.81
C ILE A 65 8.90 10.60 -6.49
N GLN A 66 9.30 10.74 -5.22
CA GLN A 66 10.70 10.50 -4.82
C GLN A 66 11.11 9.04 -5.00
N VAL A 67 10.25 8.08 -4.69
CA VAL A 67 10.52 6.65 -4.95
C VAL A 67 10.73 6.42 -6.44
N LYS A 68 9.83 6.92 -7.30
CA LYS A 68 9.94 6.81 -8.77
C LYS A 68 11.22 7.45 -9.33
N LYS A 69 11.67 8.57 -8.79
CA LYS A 69 12.96 9.19 -9.17
C LYS A 69 14.17 8.30 -8.85
N VAL A 70 14.11 7.52 -7.78
CA VAL A 70 15.18 6.60 -7.36
C VAL A 70 15.10 5.26 -8.11
N TYR A 71 13.88 4.81 -8.38
CA TYR A 71 13.59 3.54 -9.04
C TYR A 71 12.34 3.69 -9.91
N GLU A 72 12.52 4.08 -11.16
CA GLU A 72 11.45 4.39 -12.12
C GLU A 72 10.48 3.22 -12.32
N GLU A 73 10.99 2.00 -12.48
CA GLU A 73 10.18 0.81 -12.72
C GLU A 73 9.53 0.23 -11.45
N SER A 74 9.67 0.92 -10.31
CA SER A 74 9.02 0.50 -9.08
C SER A 74 7.50 0.67 -9.16
N ARG A 75 6.76 -0.16 -8.42
CA ARG A 75 5.35 0.07 -8.11
C ARG A 75 5.26 0.84 -6.79
N VAL A 76 4.39 1.83 -6.76
CA VAL A 76 4.23 2.70 -5.59
C VAL A 76 2.77 2.74 -5.19
N LEU A 77 2.46 2.39 -3.94
CA LEU A 77 1.13 2.47 -3.37
C LEU A 77 1.03 3.66 -2.41
N LEU A 78 0.12 4.58 -2.69
CA LEU A 78 -0.24 5.66 -1.78
C LEU A 78 -1.23 5.15 -0.73
N LEU A 79 -0.82 5.18 0.55
CA LEU A 79 -1.61 4.68 1.68
C LEU A 79 -2.62 5.69 2.22
N ALA A 80 -2.44 6.98 1.93
CA ALA A 80 -3.32 8.06 2.37
C ALA A 80 -4.21 8.53 1.21
N GLU A 81 -5.35 9.13 1.56
CA GLU A 81 -6.24 9.74 0.58
C GLU A 81 -5.62 11.00 0.00
N PRO A 82 -5.50 11.12 -1.35
CA PRO A 82 -4.99 12.33 -1.98
C PRO A 82 -6.04 13.42 -2.04
N SER A 83 -5.61 14.65 -2.17
CA SER A 83 -6.49 15.74 -2.59
C SER A 83 -6.74 15.70 -4.11
N LYS A 84 -7.86 16.25 -4.56
CA LYS A 84 -8.21 16.32 -6.00
C LYS A 84 -7.11 16.98 -6.84
N SER A 85 -6.41 17.98 -6.30
CA SER A 85 -5.29 18.66 -6.98
C SER A 85 -4.03 17.80 -7.18
N GLN A 86 -3.95 16.63 -6.55
CA GLN A 86 -2.81 15.72 -6.66
C GLN A 86 -3.03 14.60 -7.69
N LEU A 87 -4.26 14.45 -8.22
CA LEU A 87 -4.61 13.33 -9.09
C LEU A 87 -3.79 13.32 -10.39
N GLU A 88 -3.52 14.48 -10.98
CA GLU A 88 -2.67 14.60 -12.17
C GLU A 88 -1.25 14.06 -11.88
N ASN A 89 -0.63 14.46 -10.78
CA ASN A 89 0.69 13.97 -10.39
C ASN A 89 0.70 12.46 -10.13
N ILE A 90 -0.39 11.91 -9.57
CA ILE A 90 -0.55 10.47 -9.32
C ILE A 90 -0.54 9.71 -10.65
N LYS A 91 -1.33 10.17 -11.61
CA LYS A 91 -1.42 9.59 -12.95
C LYS A 91 -0.10 9.68 -13.71
N GLU A 92 0.52 10.86 -13.76
CA GLU A 92 1.79 11.08 -14.44
C GLU A 92 2.95 10.23 -13.92
N ASN A 93 2.89 9.87 -12.63
CA ASN A 93 3.94 9.07 -11.98
C ASN A 93 3.54 7.60 -11.76
N ASP A 94 2.42 7.14 -12.32
CA ASP A 94 1.94 5.76 -12.19
C ASP A 94 1.97 5.30 -10.71
N ILE A 95 1.25 6.03 -9.84
CA ILE A 95 1.13 5.75 -8.42
C ILE A 95 -0.22 5.07 -8.17
N ASP A 96 -0.20 3.86 -7.62
CA ASP A 96 -1.39 3.13 -7.22
C ASP A 96 -2.04 3.80 -5.99
N LEU A 97 -3.37 3.80 -5.94
CA LEU A 97 -4.15 4.46 -4.89
C LEU A 97 -4.79 3.45 -3.92
N THR A 98 -4.80 3.75 -2.64
CA THR A 98 -5.66 3.06 -1.68
C THR A 98 -7.01 3.77 -1.62
N VAL A 99 -8.10 3.07 -1.94
CA VAL A 99 -9.48 3.57 -1.89
C VAL A 99 -10.30 2.81 -0.86
N TYR A 100 -11.28 3.47 -0.22
CA TYR A 100 -12.08 2.86 0.84
C TYR A 100 -13.41 3.58 1.12
N ASN A 101 -13.77 4.57 0.32
CA ASN A 101 -15.03 5.32 0.46
C ASN A 101 -15.56 5.73 -0.92
N GLU A 102 -16.88 5.88 -1.00
CA GLU A 102 -17.60 6.29 -2.21
C GLU A 102 -17.08 7.63 -2.76
N SER A 103 -16.86 8.62 -1.89
CA SER A 103 -16.47 9.97 -2.30
C SER A 103 -15.16 10.01 -3.10
N LEU A 104 -14.14 9.22 -2.71
CA LEU A 104 -12.89 9.14 -3.47
C LEU A 104 -13.10 8.37 -4.78
N ILE A 105 -13.84 7.26 -4.74
CA ILE A 105 -14.13 6.44 -5.92
C ILE A 105 -14.90 7.28 -6.95
N ASP A 106 -15.98 7.95 -6.56
CA ASP A 106 -16.73 8.88 -7.42
C ASP A 106 -15.82 9.96 -8.03
N THR A 107 -14.95 10.56 -7.20
CA THR A 107 -14.00 11.57 -7.65
C THR A 107 -13.08 11.04 -8.73
N LEU A 108 -12.58 9.82 -8.59
CA LEU A 108 -11.70 9.18 -9.58
C LEU A 108 -12.48 8.86 -10.88
N ILE A 109 -13.69 8.33 -10.77
CA ILE A 109 -14.56 8.03 -11.92
C ILE A 109 -14.92 9.32 -12.68
N GLU A 110 -15.22 10.40 -11.97
CA GLU A 110 -15.54 11.71 -12.60
C GLU A 110 -14.40 12.29 -13.44
N THR A 111 -13.14 11.91 -13.18
CA THR A 111 -12.02 12.38 -14.02
C THR A 111 -12.05 11.78 -15.42
N GLY A 112 -12.66 10.58 -15.60
CA GLY A 112 -12.61 9.80 -16.83
C GLY A 112 -11.22 9.22 -17.13
N ASP A 113 -10.33 9.19 -16.16
CA ASP A 113 -8.98 8.67 -16.27
C ASP A 113 -8.88 7.27 -15.66
N GLU A 114 -7.96 6.45 -16.18
CA GLU A 114 -7.64 5.16 -15.60
C GLU A 114 -6.69 5.31 -14.39
N TYR A 115 -7.08 4.78 -13.23
CA TYR A 115 -6.23 4.70 -12.05
C TYR A 115 -6.13 3.27 -11.55
N ASN A 116 -4.93 2.88 -11.13
CA ASN A 116 -4.72 1.65 -10.40
C ASN A 116 -5.17 1.83 -8.95
N VAL A 117 -6.11 1.03 -8.48
CA VAL A 117 -6.65 1.15 -7.13
C VAL A 117 -6.54 -0.15 -6.33
N HIS A 118 -6.35 0.01 -5.02
CA HIS A 118 -6.42 -1.07 -4.04
C HIS A 118 -7.55 -0.77 -3.07
N LEU A 119 -8.57 -1.63 -3.03
CA LEU A 119 -9.70 -1.47 -2.11
C LEU A 119 -9.29 -1.93 -0.72
N LYS A 120 -9.36 -1.02 0.24
CA LYS A 120 -8.95 -1.29 1.62
C LYS A 120 -10.15 -1.57 2.53
N ILE A 121 -10.06 -2.67 3.29
CA ILE A 121 -11.04 -3.08 4.29
C ILE A 121 -10.50 -2.76 5.69
N ASP A 122 -11.33 -2.22 6.57
CA ASP A 122 -11.00 -2.09 7.99
C ASP A 122 -11.43 -3.36 8.74
N THR A 123 -10.44 -4.14 9.16
CA THR A 123 -10.64 -5.37 9.93
C THR A 123 -10.31 -5.21 11.41
N GLY A 124 -10.32 -3.96 11.91
CA GLY A 124 -10.12 -3.68 13.33
C GLY A 124 -9.21 -2.51 13.67
N MET A 125 -8.50 -1.93 12.69
CA MET A 125 -7.61 -0.78 12.92
C MET A 125 -8.38 0.52 13.22
N GLN A 126 -9.60 0.67 12.72
CA GLN A 126 -10.50 1.82 12.94
C GLN A 126 -9.85 3.17 12.56
N ARG A 127 -9.15 3.19 11.43
CA ARG A 127 -8.46 4.39 10.94
C ARG A 127 -8.76 4.70 9.48
N LEU A 128 -8.40 3.81 8.58
CA LEU A 128 -8.62 3.89 7.13
C LEU A 128 -9.05 2.51 6.65
N GLY A 129 -10.06 2.46 5.79
CA GLY A 129 -10.63 1.23 5.25
C GLY A 129 -12.14 1.30 5.27
N CYS A 130 -12.81 0.67 4.30
CA CYS A 130 -14.25 0.54 4.33
C CYS A 130 -14.68 -0.48 5.39
N PRO A 131 -15.85 -0.31 6.01
CA PRO A 131 -16.45 -1.35 6.83
C PRO A 131 -16.70 -2.62 5.99
N PRO A 132 -16.53 -3.83 6.53
CA PRO A 132 -16.73 -5.07 5.80
C PRO A 132 -18.10 -5.18 5.09
N GLU A 133 -19.15 -4.66 5.70
CA GLU A 133 -20.50 -4.63 5.14
C GLU A 133 -20.67 -3.70 3.93
N LYS A 134 -19.75 -2.76 3.72
CA LYS A 134 -19.73 -1.85 2.56
C LYS A 134 -18.79 -2.32 1.44
N PHE A 135 -17.98 -3.33 1.71
CA PHE A 135 -16.96 -3.79 0.79
C PHE A 135 -17.52 -4.17 -0.58
N TYR A 136 -18.60 -4.96 -0.61
CA TYR A 136 -19.15 -5.47 -1.86
C TYR A 136 -19.75 -4.38 -2.74
N ASP A 137 -20.36 -3.36 -2.15
CA ASP A 137 -20.92 -2.22 -2.89
C ASP A 137 -19.79 -1.43 -3.57
N LEU A 138 -18.72 -1.10 -2.82
CA LEU A 138 -17.56 -0.38 -3.36
C LEU A 138 -16.78 -1.24 -4.39
N TYR A 139 -16.65 -2.53 -4.13
CA TYR A 139 -16.04 -3.46 -5.09
C TYR A 139 -16.78 -3.44 -6.44
N LYS A 140 -18.10 -3.53 -6.42
CA LYS A 140 -18.90 -3.46 -7.65
C LYS A 140 -18.77 -2.13 -8.35
N GLU A 141 -18.83 -1.04 -7.64
CA GLU A 141 -18.65 0.30 -8.20
C GLU A 141 -17.32 0.45 -8.93
N ILE A 142 -16.22 -0.05 -8.33
CA ILE A 142 -14.90 -0.04 -8.96
C ILE A 142 -14.87 -0.92 -10.22
N VAL A 143 -15.38 -2.15 -10.13
CA VAL A 143 -15.34 -3.13 -11.24
C VAL A 143 -16.25 -2.72 -12.40
N ASP A 144 -17.35 -2.02 -12.13
CA ASP A 144 -18.28 -1.52 -13.14
C ASP A 144 -17.81 -0.18 -13.76
N SER A 145 -16.68 0.38 -13.33
CA SER A 145 -16.05 1.62 -13.79
C SER A 145 -14.79 1.38 -14.65
N ASP A 146 -14.16 2.46 -15.10
CA ASP A 146 -12.86 2.43 -15.80
C ASP A 146 -11.65 2.36 -14.83
N LEU A 147 -11.88 2.21 -13.52
CA LEU A 147 -10.81 2.03 -12.53
C LEU A 147 -10.23 0.62 -12.59
N ASN A 148 -8.91 0.52 -12.49
CA ASN A 148 -8.22 -0.77 -12.52
C ASN A 148 -8.02 -1.31 -11.10
N LEU A 149 -8.87 -2.24 -10.65
CA LEU A 149 -8.73 -2.87 -9.33
C LEU A 149 -7.55 -3.85 -9.32
N ILE A 150 -6.42 -3.42 -8.77
CA ILE A 150 -5.19 -4.21 -8.70
C ILE A 150 -5.19 -5.16 -7.52
N GLY A 151 -5.78 -4.75 -6.40
CA GLY A 151 -5.75 -5.57 -5.20
C GLY A 151 -6.68 -5.14 -4.09
N ILE A 152 -6.69 -5.95 -3.03
CA ILE A 152 -7.44 -5.70 -1.81
C ILE A 152 -6.48 -5.76 -0.65
N CYS A 153 -6.61 -4.84 0.29
CA CYS A 153 -5.70 -4.77 1.43
C CYS A 153 -6.41 -4.50 2.75
N THR A 154 -5.73 -4.83 3.83
CA THR A 154 -6.11 -4.48 5.19
C THR A 154 -4.89 -4.13 6.03
N HIS A 155 -5.08 -3.91 7.32
CA HIS A 155 -4.00 -3.69 8.27
C HIS A 155 -4.32 -4.40 9.58
N PHE A 156 -3.41 -5.24 10.03
CA PHE A 156 -3.54 -5.97 11.29
C PHE A 156 -2.95 -5.14 12.44
N PRO A 157 -3.77 -4.51 13.29
CA PRO A 157 -3.28 -3.54 14.28
C PRO A 157 -2.47 -4.16 15.41
N MET A 158 -2.65 -5.46 15.68
CA MET A 158 -2.09 -6.17 16.84
C MET A 158 -1.18 -7.32 16.43
N ALA A 159 -0.65 -7.32 15.18
CA ALA A 159 0.11 -8.44 14.64
C ALA A 159 1.39 -8.80 15.45
N ASP A 160 1.93 -7.85 16.17
CA ASP A 160 3.13 -7.99 17.02
C ASP A 160 2.83 -8.25 18.51
N THR A 161 1.58 -8.10 18.95
CA THR A 161 1.23 -8.10 20.37
C THR A 161 0.09 -9.03 20.76
N ASP A 162 -0.88 -9.32 19.84
CA ASP A 162 -2.02 -10.17 20.12
C ASP A 162 -2.37 -11.08 18.94
N GLU A 163 -1.99 -12.36 19.07
CA GLU A 163 -2.26 -13.38 18.06
C GLU A 163 -3.76 -13.66 17.88
N THR A 164 -4.55 -13.56 18.95
CA THR A 164 -6.00 -13.84 18.92
C THR A 164 -6.73 -12.77 18.12
N GLU A 165 -6.45 -11.50 18.41
CA GLU A 165 -7.04 -10.37 17.67
C GLU A 165 -6.56 -10.35 16.21
N THR A 166 -5.32 -10.73 15.96
CA THR A 166 -4.79 -10.86 14.59
C THR A 166 -5.52 -11.94 13.80
N LYS A 167 -5.77 -13.11 14.40
CA LYS A 167 -6.57 -14.18 13.77
C LYS A 167 -7.99 -13.74 13.44
N LYS A 168 -8.67 -13.04 14.35
CA LYS A 168 -10.01 -12.48 14.08
C LYS A 168 -10.00 -11.51 12.90
N SER A 169 -8.98 -10.66 12.80
CA SER A 169 -8.83 -9.73 11.68
C SER A 169 -8.60 -10.46 10.36
N ILE A 170 -7.83 -11.55 10.35
CA ILE A 170 -7.62 -12.40 9.17
C ILE A 170 -8.92 -13.08 8.76
N GLU A 171 -9.62 -13.74 9.70
CA GLU A 171 -10.89 -14.42 9.45
C GLU A 171 -11.96 -13.45 8.90
N LEU A 172 -12.01 -12.23 9.45
CA LEU A 172 -12.92 -11.19 8.97
C LEU A 172 -12.56 -10.76 7.54
N PHE A 173 -11.28 -10.58 7.24
CA PHE A 173 -10.81 -10.26 5.90
C PHE A 173 -11.19 -11.36 4.90
N GLU A 174 -10.82 -12.60 5.17
CA GLU A 174 -11.11 -13.76 4.31
C GLU A 174 -12.62 -13.94 4.06
N LYS A 175 -13.43 -13.81 5.12
CA LYS A 175 -14.88 -13.86 5.01
C LYS A 175 -15.44 -12.74 4.12
N THR A 176 -14.89 -11.51 4.25
CA THR A 176 -15.38 -10.35 3.50
C THR A 176 -15.11 -10.50 2.01
N ILE A 177 -14.00 -11.12 1.62
CA ILE A 177 -13.62 -11.29 0.22
C ILE A 177 -14.02 -12.63 -0.39
N SER A 178 -14.74 -13.50 0.34
CA SER A 178 -15.05 -14.87 -0.07
C SER A 178 -15.87 -14.98 -1.36
N ASP A 179 -16.70 -13.98 -1.61
CA ASP A 179 -17.72 -14.03 -2.69
C ASP A 179 -17.27 -13.31 -3.99
N ILE A 180 -16.00 -12.89 -4.07
CA ILE A 180 -15.47 -12.21 -5.26
C ILE A 180 -14.52 -13.12 -6.04
N ASP A 181 -14.45 -12.93 -7.36
CA ASP A 181 -13.41 -13.54 -8.19
C ASP A 181 -12.07 -12.79 -7.98
N SER A 182 -11.20 -13.44 -7.26
CA SER A 182 -9.92 -12.88 -6.83
C SER A 182 -8.71 -13.48 -7.57
N THR A 183 -8.95 -14.18 -8.67
CA THR A 183 -7.94 -15.03 -9.36
C THR A 183 -6.71 -14.24 -9.80
N ASN A 184 -6.82 -12.92 -10.08
CA ASN A 184 -5.74 -12.05 -10.54
C ASN A 184 -5.46 -10.88 -9.61
N MET A 185 -5.99 -10.88 -8.39
CA MET A 185 -5.84 -9.76 -7.44
C MET A 185 -4.67 -9.99 -6.49
N LEU A 186 -4.05 -8.89 -6.08
CA LEU A 186 -3.05 -8.86 -5.02
C LEU A 186 -3.74 -8.70 -3.66
N TYR A 187 -3.29 -9.46 -2.68
CA TYR A 187 -3.72 -9.33 -1.29
C TYR A 187 -2.57 -8.80 -0.45
N MET A 188 -2.81 -7.69 0.30
CA MET A 188 -1.85 -7.06 1.21
C MET A 188 -2.48 -6.78 2.57
#